data_cff5403fe81ba0df6e7bdb73057b7f39
#
_entry.id   cff5403fe81ba0df6e7bdb73057b7f39
#
_cell.length_a   1.000
_cell.length_b   1.000
_cell.length_c   1.000
_cell.angle_alpha   90.00
_cell.angle_beta   90.00
_cell.angle_gamma   90.00
#
_symmetry.space_group_name_H-M   'P 1'
#
loop_
_entity.id
_entity.type
_entity.pdbx_description
1 polymer ?
#
loop_
_entity_poly.entity_id
_entity_poly.type
_entity_poly.pdbx_seq_one_letter_code
_entity_poly.pdbx_strand_id
1 'polypeptide(L)'
;MNDQSNSNVLIYDTTLRDGSQGEGVSFTVSAKMRVAEKLDQFGIDYIEGGWPGSNPRDMAFFEKADELNLQHAKVASFGSTRRANFAVEEDAQIQLLLDASTPVVTIFGKSWLLHVTEVIRTTAEENLAMIEDSVRYLKEQGKEVIYDAEHFYDGYLDNPEYALSTLDAAERGGADFLVLCETNGGKLVPQVEKITRKVVERFPSTRVGVHCHNDVGVGVAVSLAGLEAGAVMVQGTMNGYGERNGNANLTTIIPNLSLKMGKEMSCQSNLAKLRDLSLFVDDATNLRPDIRAPYVGSASFAHKGGVHADAASKADRSYEHIAPELVGNRTRVLVSDMSGRSSIMMKAKEMGVEVESRSPEMKTFLEELKKLEFRGYEYEAADASFDLLLRRFLRGAKSPFEVIRYHVGIARDEAESESN
;
A
#
# COMPACT_ATOMS: atom_id res chain seq x y z
N MET A 1 29.45 -8.30 19.72
CA MET A 1 28.44 -8.54 18.68
C MET A 1 27.10 -8.31 19.35
N ASN A 2 26.55 -7.11 19.19
CA ASN A 2 25.26 -6.76 19.79
C ASN A 2 24.14 -7.46 19.03
N ASP A 3 23.37 -8.20 19.78
CA ASP A 3 22.16 -8.91 19.34
C ASP A 3 21.02 -7.90 19.07
N GLN A 4 21.20 -7.05 18.03
CA GLN A 4 20.15 -6.13 17.54
C GLN A 4 19.37 -6.71 16.36
N SER A 5 19.49 -8.03 16.10
CA SER A 5 18.96 -8.64 14.89
C SER A 5 17.46 -9.01 14.94
N ASN A 6 16.75 -8.74 16.03
CA ASN A 6 15.34 -9.13 16.18
C ASN A 6 14.45 -7.99 16.73
N SER A 7 14.63 -6.76 16.24
CA SER A 7 13.69 -5.69 16.57
C SER A 7 12.42 -5.88 15.72
N ASN A 8 11.29 -5.99 16.40
CA ASN A 8 9.97 -5.98 15.76
C ASN A 8 9.80 -4.68 14.97
N VAL A 9 9.50 -4.77 13.68
CA VAL A 9 9.23 -3.61 12.83
C VAL A 9 7.77 -3.21 13.01
N LEU A 10 7.53 -1.97 13.36
CA LEU A 10 6.18 -1.40 13.52
C LEU A 10 5.65 -0.92 12.18
N ILE A 11 4.43 -1.29 11.86
CA ILE A 11 3.74 -0.89 10.65
C ILE A 11 2.74 0.23 10.98
N TYR A 12 2.95 1.39 10.37
CA TYR A 12 2.09 2.55 10.48
C TYR A 12 1.36 2.77 9.14
N ASP A 13 0.04 2.58 9.16
CA ASP A 13 -0.80 2.74 7.98
C ASP A 13 -1.40 4.15 7.91
N THR A 14 -1.11 4.87 6.84
CA THR A 14 -1.68 6.19 6.55
C THR A 14 -2.68 6.19 5.37
N THR A 15 -3.24 5.04 5.03
CA THR A 15 -4.22 4.90 3.93
C THR A 15 -5.41 5.85 4.08
N LEU A 16 -5.90 6.01 5.31
CA LEU A 16 -7.10 6.81 5.57
C LEU A 16 -6.82 8.33 5.60
N ARG A 17 -5.54 8.74 5.71
CA ARG A 17 -5.17 10.17 5.67
C ARG A 17 -4.39 10.48 4.39
N ASP A 18 -3.12 10.10 4.27
CA ASP A 18 -2.27 10.39 3.12
C ASP A 18 -2.76 9.67 1.86
N GLY A 19 -3.15 8.41 2.01
CA GLY A 19 -3.78 7.65 0.93
C GLY A 19 -5.00 8.34 0.34
N SER A 20 -5.80 9.01 1.17
CA SER A 20 -7.00 9.75 0.73
C SER A 20 -6.69 11.04 -0.06
N GLN A 21 -5.42 11.48 -0.10
CA GLN A 21 -4.97 12.61 -0.91
C GLN A 21 -4.65 12.20 -2.36
N GLY A 22 -4.69 10.90 -2.67
CA GLY A 22 -4.51 10.39 -4.03
C GLY A 22 -5.65 10.79 -4.95
N GLU A 23 -5.34 11.07 -6.22
CA GLU A 23 -6.36 11.34 -7.23
C GLU A 23 -7.32 10.15 -7.37
N GLY A 24 -8.62 10.42 -7.28
CA GLY A 24 -9.67 9.40 -7.36
C GLY A 24 -9.88 8.59 -6.08
N VAL A 25 -9.08 8.79 -5.03
CA VAL A 25 -9.25 8.11 -3.75
C VAL A 25 -10.19 8.90 -2.84
N SER A 26 -11.29 8.30 -2.42
CA SER A 26 -12.23 8.96 -1.51
C SER A 26 -12.88 7.95 -0.59
N PHE A 27 -12.83 8.21 0.71
CA PHE A 27 -13.50 7.40 1.73
C PHE A 27 -14.70 8.15 2.32
N THR A 28 -15.81 7.48 2.52
CA THR A 28 -16.85 7.95 3.46
C THR A 28 -16.41 7.66 4.90
N VAL A 29 -17.04 8.29 5.88
CA VAL A 29 -16.77 7.97 7.31
C VAL A 29 -16.96 6.47 7.58
N SER A 30 -18.07 5.89 7.09
CA SER A 30 -18.34 4.45 7.23
C SER A 30 -17.27 3.58 6.56
N ALA A 31 -16.74 3.99 5.40
CA ALA A 31 -15.65 3.28 4.75
C ALA A 31 -14.36 3.35 5.57
N LYS A 32 -14.01 4.54 6.10
CA LYS A 32 -12.86 4.69 7.02
C LYS A 32 -12.97 3.76 8.24
N MET A 33 -14.13 3.69 8.88
CA MET A 33 -14.38 2.80 10.02
C MET A 33 -14.13 1.34 9.66
N ARG A 34 -14.72 0.87 8.57
CA ARG A 34 -14.56 -0.51 8.08
C ARG A 34 -13.11 -0.85 7.70
N VAL A 35 -12.40 0.09 7.08
CA VAL A 35 -10.98 -0.10 6.74
C VAL A 35 -10.13 -0.16 8.01
N ALA A 36 -10.37 0.73 8.98
CA ALA A 36 -9.67 0.69 10.26
C ALA A 36 -9.85 -0.66 10.99
N GLU A 37 -11.07 -1.20 11.04
CA GLU A 37 -11.34 -2.54 11.60
C GLU A 37 -10.57 -3.65 10.84
N LYS A 38 -10.48 -3.56 9.52
CA LYS A 38 -9.75 -4.54 8.71
C LYS A 38 -8.24 -4.46 8.91
N LEU A 39 -7.70 -3.26 9.04
CA LEU A 39 -6.28 -3.04 9.36
C LEU A 39 -5.94 -3.59 10.74
N ASP A 40 -6.78 -3.35 11.75
CA ASP A 40 -6.63 -3.91 13.09
C ASP A 40 -6.66 -5.44 13.08
N GLN A 41 -7.66 -6.05 12.41
CA GLN A 41 -7.78 -7.51 12.26
C GLN A 41 -6.60 -8.13 11.50
N PHE A 42 -5.92 -7.37 10.67
CA PHE A 42 -4.71 -7.78 9.99
C PHE A 42 -3.48 -7.69 10.92
N GLY A 43 -3.52 -6.82 11.93
CA GLY A 43 -2.46 -6.64 12.92
C GLY A 43 -1.53 -5.46 12.60
N ILE A 44 -2.05 -4.40 12.01
CA ILE A 44 -1.35 -3.11 11.84
C ILE A 44 -1.19 -2.43 13.19
N ASP A 45 -0.02 -1.87 13.48
CA ASP A 45 0.27 -1.30 14.80
C ASP A 45 -0.34 0.10 14.99
N TYR A 46 -0.31 0.94 13.95
CA TYR A 46 -0.84 2.29 13.97
C TYR A 46 -1.71 2.56 12.73
N ILE A 47 -2.85 3.22 12.95
CA ILE A 47 -3.77 3.64 11.88
C ILE A 47 -3.97 5.15 11.98
N GLU A 48 -3.50 5.88 10.97
CA GLU A 48 -3.69 7.33 10.89
C GLU A 48 -5.07 7.64 10.33
N GLY A 49 -5.97 8.04 11.20
CA GLY A 49 -7.40 8.19 10.88
C GLY A 49 -7.74 9.40 10.01
N GLY A 50 -6.92 10.45 10.05
CA GLY A 50 -7.15 11.69 9.31
C GLY A 50 -6.50 12.91 9.97
N TRP A 51 -6.80 14.08 9.39
CA TRP A 51 -6.40 15.39 9.91
C TRP A 51 -7.63 16.15 10.41
N PRO A 52 -7.88 16.19 11.74
CA PRO A 52 -9.09 16.78 12.33
C PRO A 52 -9.36 18.22 11.89
N GLY A 53 -8.30 19.01 11.69
CA GLY A 53 -8.39 20.41 11.28
C GLY A 53 -8.54 20.65 9.77
N SER A 54 -8.48 19.62 8.92
CA SER A 54 -8.49 19.81 7.47
C SER A 54 -9.88 19.73 6.85
N ASN A 55 -10.73 18.85 7.34
CA ASN A 55 -12.09 18.69 6.82
C ASN A 55 -13.03 18.05 7.84
N PRO A 56 -14.38 18.30 7.73
CA PRO A 56 -15.38 17.76 8.65
C PRO A 56 -15.47 16.22 8.68
N ARG A 57 -15.12 15.56 7.57
CA ARG A 57 -15.15 14.09 7.46
C ARG A 57 -14.15 13.43 8.40
N ASP A 58 -12.97 14.03 8.50
CA ASP A 58 -11.91 13.48 9.35
C ASP A 58 -12.28 13.66 10.83
N MET A 59 -12.84 14.81 11.23
CA MET A 59 -13.37 14.97 12.57
C MET A 59 -14.51 13.98 12.87
N ALA A 60 -15.45 13.80 11.95
CA ALA A 60 -16.54 12.83 12.10
C ALA A 60 -16.06 11.36 12.20
N PHE A 61 -14.90 11.03 11.65
CA PHE A 61 -14.26 9.73 11.89
C PHE A 61 -13.80 9.61 13.33
N PHE A 62 -13.10 10.63 13.88
CA PHE A 62 -12.61 10.60 15.26
C PHE A 62 -13.74 10.59 16.29
N GLU A 63 -14.83 11.33 16.06
CA GLU A 63 -16.04 11.29 16.89
C GLU A 63 -16.64 9.88 17.02
N LYS A 64 -16.40 9.02 16.02
CA LYS A 64 -16.87 7.62 15.99
C LYS A 64 -15.78 6.61 16.29
N ALA A 65 -14.52 7.03 16.39
CA ALA A 65 -13.40 6.11 16.58
C ALA A 65 -13.52 5.28 17.87
N ASP A 66 -14.19 5.79 18.90
CA ASP A 66 -14.48 5.06 20.14
C ASP A 66 -15.47 3.89 19.92
N GLU A 67 -16.26 3.90 18.84
CA GLU A 67 -17.12 2.78 18.45
C GLU A 67 -16.32 1.60 17.87
N LEU A 68 -15.06 1.85 17.45
CA LEU A 68 -14.15 0.82 16.94
C LEU A 68 -13.64 -0.01 18.11
N ASN A 69 -13.97 -1.28 18.12
CA ASN A 69 -13.44 -2.23 19.12
C ASN A 69 -12.09 -2.80 18.63
N LEU A 70 -11.09 -1.92 18.44
CA LEU A 70 -9.76 -2.32 17.99
C LEU A 70 -9.07 -3.12 19.10
N GLN A 71 -8.43 -4.21 18.70
CA GLN A 71 -7.79 -5.14 19.64
C GLN A 71 -6.27 -4.96 19.67
N HIS A 72 -5.71 -4.37 18.62
CA HIS A 72 -4.28 -4.27 18.42
C HIS A 72 -3.84 -2.86 18.03
N ALA A 73 -4.45 -2.28 16.99
CA ALA A 73 -4.02 -1.01 16.43
C ALA A 73 -4.31 0.19 17.34
N LYS A 74 -3.39 1.15 17.35
CA LYS A 74 -3.62 2.48 17.93
C LYS A 74 -4.03 3.45 16.82
N VAL A 75 -5.14 4.17 17.03
CA VAL A 75 -5.53 5.26 16.13
C VAL A 75 -4.69 6.49 16.41
N ALA A 76 -4.15 7.10 15.34
CA ALA A 76 -3.40 8.35 15.38
C ALA A 76 -4.20 9.47 14.69
N SER A 77 -4.23 10.66 15.29
CA SER A 77 -4.61 11.89 14.62
C SER A 77 -3.38 12.57 14.02
N PHE A 78 -3.53 13.20 12.85
CA PHE A 78 -2.45 13.86 12.15
C PHE A 78 -2.65 15.38 12.08
N GLY A 79 -1.58 16.15 12.19
CA GLY A 79 -1.61 17.59 12.02
C GLY A 79 -0.21 18.22 11.96
N SER A 80 -0.16 19.55 11.96
CA SER A 80 1.08 20.30 11.96
C SER A 80 1.51 20.70 13.36
N THR A 81 2.77 21.13 13.50
CA THR A 81 3.22 21.93 14.64
C THR A 81 2.35 23.19 14.78
N ARG A 82 2.41 23.85 15.96
CA ARG A 82 1.77 25.16 16.18
C ARG A 82 2.20 26.17 15.11
N ARG A 83 1.40 27.19 14.90
CA ARG A 83 1.74 28.31 14.01
C ARG A 83 2.80 29.21 14.65
N ALA A 84 3.59 29.84 13.78
CA ALA A 84 4.60 30.80 14.21
C ALA A 84 3.97 31.95 15.02
N ASN A 85 4.65 32.33 16.11
CA ASN A 85 4.24 33.43 17.00
C ASN A 85 2.91 33.20 17.76
N PHE A 86 2.40 31.97 17.84
CA PHE A 86 1.27 31.59 18.71
C PHE A 86 1.78 30.79 19.91
N ALA A 87 1.13 30.94 21.05
CA ALA A 87 1.31 30.00 22.15
C ALA A 87 0.69 28.66 21.77
N VAL A 88 1.32 27.56 22.13
CA VAL A 88 0.90 26.22 21.73
C VAL A 88 -0.50 25.90 22.29
N GLU A 89 -0.83 26.38 23.47
CA GLU A 89 -2.11 26.21 24.14
C GLU A 89 -3.26 26.92 23.43
N GLU A 90 -2.94 27.98 22.65
CA GLU A 90 -3.91 28.81 21.92
C GLU A 90 -4.00 28.40 20.43
N ASP A 91 -3.17 27.47 19.98
CA ASP A 91 -3.17 27.05 18.59
C ASP A 91 -4.35 26.11 18.28
N ALA A 92 -5.25 26.56 17.43
CA ALA A 92 -6.47 25.83 17.10
C ALA A 92 -6.20 24.46 16.46
N GLN A 93 -5.10 24.29 15.72
CA GLN A 93 -4.75 22.98 15.13
C GLN A 93 -4.33 22.00 16.22
N ILE A 94 -3.53 22.44 17.18
CA ILE A 94 -3.13 21.61 18.31
C ILE A 94 -4.35 21.23 19.17
N GLN A 95 -5.30 22.17 19.40
CA GLN A 95 -6.52 21.86 20.14
C GLN A 95 -7.38 20.82 19.43
N LEU A 96 -7.55 20.91 18.09
CA LEU A 96 -8.28 19.92 17.31
C LEU A 96 -7.64 18.52 17.35
N LEU A 97 -6.31 18.43 17.46
CA LEU A 97 -5.62 17.15 17.66
C LEU A 97 -5.96 16.53 19.02
N LEU A 98 -6.11 17.35 20.07
CA LEU A 98 -6.53 16.88 21.39
C LEU A 98 -8.02 16.49 21.41
N ASP A 99 -8.87 17.28 20.73
CA ASP A 99 -10.32 17.03 20.62
C ASP A 99 -10.62 15.72 19.88
N ALA A 100 -9.73 15.29 18.95
CA ALA A 100 -9.81 13.99 18.32
C ALA A 100 -9.70 12.80 19.28
N SER A 101 -9.28 13.04 20.53
CA SER A 101 -9.24 12.09 21.65
C SER A 101 -8.43 10.80 21.40
N THR A 102 -7.53 10.79 20.38
CA THR A 102 -6.71 9.63 20.05
C THR A 102 -5.58 9.40 21.05
N PRO A 103 -5.13 8.16 21.29
CA PRO A 103 -3.97 7.88 22.14
C PRO A 103 -2.65 8.34 21.52
N VAL A 104 -2.59 8.43 20.17
CA VAL A 104 -1.41 8.80 19.41
C VAL A 104 -1.70 10.07 18.62
N VAL A 105 -0.72 10.97 18.60
CA VAL A 105 -0.75 12.17 17.74
C VAL A 105 0.50 12.17 16.88
N THR A 106 0.33 12.25 15.59
CA THR A 106 1.42 12.46 14.62
C THR A 106 1.39 13.91 14.18
N ILE A 107 2.50 14.61 14.37
CA ILE A 107 2.63 16.00 13.88
C ILE A 107 3.80 16.12 12.93
N PHE A 108 3.59 16.82 11.82
CA PHE A 108 4.69 17.18 10.94
C PHE A 108 5.24 18.57 11.25
N GLY A 109 6.56 18.71 11.12
CA GLY A 109 7.24 19.99 11.15
C GLY A 109 8.21 20.14 9.97
N LYS A 110 8.54 21.38 9.61
CA LYS A 110 9.40 21.65 8.45
C LYS A 110 10.86 21.38 8.81
N SER A 111 11.49 20.45 8.08
CA SER A 111 12.90 20.08 8.25
C SER A 111 13.81 20.57 7.12
N TRP A 112 13.25 21.27 6.14
CA TRP A 112 13.99 21.90 5.07
C TRP A 112 13.93 23.43 5.18
N LEU A 113 15.08 24.07 5.31
CA LEU A 113 15.18 25.51 5.55
C LEU A 113 14.46 26.33 4.46
N LEU A 114 14.48 25.88 3.21
CA LEU A 114 13.71 26.47 2.12
C LEU A 114 12.22 26.57 2.48
N HIS A 115 11.64 25.53 3.04
CA HIS A 115 10.23 25.54 3.46
C HIS A 115 9.97 26.47 4.65
N VAL A 116 10.93 26.60 5.55
CA VAL A 116 10.82 27.50 6.70
C VAL A 116 10.77 28.96 6.26
N THR A 117 11.69 29.35 5.36
CA THR A 117 11.81 30.75 4.94
C THR A 117 10.80 31.14 3.86
N GLU A 118 10.57 30.30 2.86
CA GLU A 118 9.76 30.66 1.68
C GLU A 118 8.30 30.22 1.79
N VAL A 119 8.01 29.09 2.46
CA VAL A 119 6.64 28.52 2.54
C VAL A 119 5.92 29.03 3.79
N ILE A 120 6.44 28.73 4.98
CA ILE A 120 5.80 29.18 6.23
C ILE A 120 6.26 30.56 6.69
N ARG A 121 7.32 31.09 6.06
CA ARG A 121 7.82 32.47 6.21
C ARG A 121 8.13 32.85 7.65
N THR A 122 8.91 32.02 8.31
CA THR A 122 9.38 32.23 9.68
C THR A 122 10.89 32.08 9.76
N THR A 123 11.46 32.24 10.96
CA THR A 123 12.89 32.03 11.19
C THR A 123 13.19 30.57 11.53
N ALA A 124 14.45 30.19 11.38
CA ALA A 124 14.95 28.87 11.76
C ALA A 124 14.70 28.59 13.25
N GLU A 125 14.98 29.58 14.09
CA GLU A 125 14.85 29.49 15.56
C GLU A 125 13.38 29.32 15.97
N GLU A 126 12.46 30.10 15.36
CA GLU A 126 11.03 29.97 15.64
C GLU A 126 10.50 28.61 15.18
N ASN A 127 10.92 28.10 14.02
CA ASN A 127 10.52 26.76 13.58
C ASN A 127 10.99 25.66 14.56
N LEU A 128 12.20 25.76 15.10
CA LEU A 128 12.68 24.84 16.12
C LEU A 128 11.85 24.94 17.41
N ALA A 129 11.49 26.15 17.83
CA ALA A 129 10.60 26.36 18.97
C ALA A 129 9.19 25.78 18.70
N MET A 130 8.62 26.00 17.49
CA MET A 130 7.34 25.41 17.10
C MET A 130 7.35 23.89 17.25
N ILE A 131 8.42 23.22 16.82
CA ILE A 131 8.57 21.76 16.93
C ILE A 131 8.63 21.35 18.40
N GLU A 132 9.55 21.91 19.15
CA GLU A 132 9.80 21.55 20.56
C GLU A 132 8.57 21.78 21.43
N ASP A 133 7.92 22.96 21.31
CA ASP A 133 6.75 23.33 22.09
C ASP A 133 5.56 22.42 21.78
N SER A 134 5.30 22.14 20.48
CA SER A 134 4.17 21.29 20.07
C SER A 134 4.33 19.86 20.59
N VAL A 135 5.52 19.27 20.42
CA VAL A 135 5.81 17.93 20.93
C VAL A 135 5.65 17.88 22.44
N ARG A 136 6.27 18.83 23.16
CA ARG A 136 6.24 18.90 24.63
C ARG A 136 4.80 19.02 25.14
N TYR A 137 4.03 19.94 24.58
CA TYR A 137 2.66 20.16 25.01
C TYR A 137 1.78 18.91 24.82
N LEU A 138 1.86 18.24 23.66
CA LEU A 138 1.13 17.00 23.41
C LEU A 138 1.58 15.87 24.36
N LYS A 139 2.87 15.78 24.68
CA LYS A 139 3.37 14.83 25.69
C LYS A 139 2.83 15.13 27.08
N GLU A 140 2.75 16.40 27.48
CA GLU A 140 2.17 16.83 28.75
C GLU A 140 0.66 16.50 28.85
N GLN A 141 -0.04 16.46 27.71
CA GLN A 141 -1.41 15.97 27.60
C GLN A 141 -1.53 14.43 27.58
N GLY A 142 -0.43 13.71 27.81
CA GLY A 142 -0.40 12.24 27.92
C GLY A 142 -0.45 11.50 26.59
N LYS A 143 -0.20 12.17 25.48
CA LYS A 143 -0.20 11.53 24.14
C LYS A 143 1.12 10.81 23.85
N GLU A 144 1.05 9.72 23.11
CA GLU A 144 2.18 9.21 22.35
C GLU A 144 2.38 10.12 21.14
N VAL A 145 3.58 10.68 20.96
CA VAL A 145 3.84 11.69 19.92
C VAL A 145 4.83 11.17 18.90
N ILE A 146 4.38 11.12 17.64
CA ILE A 146 5.19 10.80 16.48
C ILE A 146 5.50 12.12 15.75
N TYR A 147 6.79 12.42 15.57
CA TYR A 147 7.21 13.61 14.85
C TYR A 147 7.65 13.24 13.43
N ASP A 148 6.88 13.68 12.43
CA ASP A 148 7.19 13.54 11.02
C ASP A 148 8.03 14.73 10.56
N ALA A 149 9.30 14.49 10.31
CA ALA A 149 10.24 15.48 9.80
C ALA A 149 10.03 15.68 8.29
N GLU A 150 9.09 16.55 7.92
CA GLU A 150 8.67 16.73 6.54
C GLU A 150 9.82 17.27 5.68
N HIS A 151 10.01 16.68 4.48
CA HIS A 151 11.13 16.94 3.57
C HIS A 151 12.52 16.73 4.20
N PHE A 152 12.64 15.81 5.17
CA PHE A 152 13.91 15.63 5.90
C PHE A 152 15.10 15.34 4.99
N TYR A 153 14.94 14.43 4.02
CA TYR A 153 16.04 14.06 3.14
C TYR A 153 16.47 15.19 2.21
N ASP A 154 15.54 16.02 1.74
CA ASP A 154 15.85 17.24 0.97
C ASP A 154 16.57 18.25 1.84
N GLY A 155 16.04 18.53 3.02
CA GLY A 155 16.62 19.44 4.00
C GLY A 155 18.02 19.00 4.44
N TYR A 156 18.20 17.68 4.67
CA TYR A 156 19.51 17.14 5.06
C TYR A 156 20.57 17.28 3.95
N LEU A 157 20.19 17.11 2.68
CA LEU A 157 21.14 17.29 1.58
C LEU A 157 21.50 18.75 1.35
N ASP A 158 20.59 19.67 1.63
CA ASP A 158 20.78 21.11 1.49
C ASP A 158 21.53 21.71 2.70
N ASN A 159 21.06 21.38 3.92
CA ASN A 159 21.65 21.85 5.18
C ASN A 159 21.53 20.76 6.26
N PRO A 160 22.51 19.85 6.38
CA PRO A 160 22.48 18.76 7.36
C PRO A 160 22.34 19.21 8.81
N GLU A 161 23.01 20.32 9.16
CA GLU A 161 22.99 20.84 10.54
C GLU A 161 21.59 21.30 10.93
N TYR A 162 20.93 22.04 10.06
CA TYR A 162 19.56 22.50 10.32
C TYR A 162 18.57 21.33 10.36
N ALA A 163 18.62 20.42 9.38
CA ALA A 163 17.73 19.27 9.36
C ALA A 163 17.87 18.41 10.63
N LEU A 164 19.09 18.19 11.11
CA LEU A 164 19.32 17.48 12.37
C LEU A 164 18.81 18.27 13.58
N SER A 165 18.94 19.60 13.59
CA SER A 165 18.44 20.44 14.69
C SER A 165 16.91 20.36 14.86
N THR A 166 16.16 20.06 13.77
CA THR A 166 14.71 19.83 13.87
C THR A 166 14.39 18.53 14.61
N LEU A 167 15.20 17.49 14.41
CA LEU A 167 15.09 16.24 15.18
C LEU A 167 15.52 16.44 16.64
N ASP A 168 16.60 17.20 16.88
CA ASP A 168 17.03 17.56 18.24
C ASP A 168 15.90 18.30 19.00
N ALA A 169 15.16 19.20 18.31
CA ALA A 169 14.03 19.93 18.92
C ALA A 169 12.87 18.97 19.27
N ALA A 170 12.53 18.05 18.36
CA ALA A 170 11.49 17.05 18.62
C ALA A 170 11.89 16.09 19.77
N GLU A 171 13.15 15.65 19.83
CA GLU A 171 13.65 14.82 20.93
C GLU A 171 13.61 15.56 22.26
N ARG A 172 14.03 16.85 22.33
CA ARG A 172 13.91 17.67 23.53
C ARG A 172 12.45 17.87 23.97
N GLY A 173 11.52 17.94 23.03
CA GLY A 173 10.09 17.95 23.31
C GLY A 173 9.57 16.62 23.87
N GLY A 174 10.31 15.52 23.69
CA GLY A 174 9.97 14.19 24.16
C GLY A 174 9.24 13.32 23.16
N ALA A 175 9.47 13.51 21.87
CA ALA A 175 8.88 12.67 20.81
C ALA A 175 9.22 11.18 21.01
N ASP A 176 8.22 10.30 20.83
CA ASP A 176 8.40 8.85 20.93
C ASP A 176 9.04 8.27 19.68
N PHE A 177 8.82 8.92 18.53
CA PHE A 177 9.42 8.57 17.24
C PHE A 177 9.86 9.83 16.49
N LEU A 178 10.98 9.70 15.78
CA LEU A 178 11.46 10.64 14.78
C LEU A 178 11.31 9.98 13.40
N VAL A 179 10.34 10.41 12.63
CA VAL A 179 10.07 9.83 11.30
C VAL A 179 10.69 10.69 10.22
N LEU A 180 11.57 10.11 9.43
CA LEU A 180 12.24 10.77 8.32
C LEU A 180 11.38 10.69 7.07
N CYS A 181 10.86 11.85 6.61
CA CYS A 181 9.98 11.89 5.45
C CYS A 181 10.76 12.16 4.16
N GLU A 182 10.66 11.25 3.22
CA GLU A 182 11.07 11.43 1.83
C GLU A 182 9.84 11.91 1.03
N THR A 183 9.46 13.17 1.29
CA THR A 183 8.18 13.76 0.87
C THR A 183 8.09 13.98 -0.64
N ASN A 184 9.22 14.30 -1.31
CA ASN A 184 9.26 14.50 -2.75
C ASN A 184 9.30 13.18 -3.56
N GLY A 185 9.52 12.04 -2.93
CA GLY A 185 9.59 10.75 -3.60
C GLY A 185 10.76 10.59 -4.58
N GLY A 186 11.81 11.42 -4.45
CA GLY A 186 12.89 11.56 -5.44
C GLY A 186 14.26 11.01 -5.05
N LYS A 187 14.43 10.51 -3.83
CA LYS A 187 15.73 9.98 -3.38
C LYS A 187 15.90 8.52 -3.74
N LEU A 188 17.15 8.15 -4.02
CA LEU A 188 17.52 6.77 -4.32
C LEU A 188 18.02 6.03 -3.07
N VAL A 189 18.01 4.71 -3.15
CA VAL A 189 18.35 3.80 -2.04
C VAL A 189 19.63 4.16 -1.30
N PRO A 190 20.80 4.44 -1.95
CA PRO A 190 22.03 4.75 -1.22
C PRO A 190 21.97 6.05 -0.40
N GLN A 191 21.14 7.02 -0.86
CA GLN A 191 21.00 8.29 -0.15
C GLN A 191 20.16 8.09 1.11
N VAL A 192 19.01 7.43 0.99
CA VAL A 192 18.11 7.16 2.13
C VAL A 192 18.81 6.29 3.17
N GLU A 193 19.44 5.19 2.77
CA GLU A 193 20.16 4.31 3.66
C GLU A 193 21.24 5.06 4.46
N LYS A 194 22.11 5.80 3.75
CA LYS A 194 23.23 6.54 4.38
C LYS A 194 22.75 7.59 5.37
N ILE A 195 21.71 8.36 5.00
CA ILE A 195 21.19 9.43 5.85
C ILE A 195 20.48 8.83 7.07
N THR A 196 19.61 7.85 6.87
CA THR A 196 18.89 7.18 7.97
C THR A 196 19.84 6.56 8.97
N ARG A 197 20.91 5.87 8.52
CA ARG A 197 21.93 5.29 9.40
C ARG A 197 22.58 6.35 10.30
N LYS A 198 22.94 7.50 9.75
CA LYS A 198 23.50 8.61 10.52
C LYS A 198 22.54 9.16 11.56
N VAL A 199 21.25 9.22 11.24
CA VAL A 199 20.22 9.66 12.19
C VAL A 199 20.05 8.64 13.31
N VAL A 200 19.94 7.34 12.99
CA VAL A 200 19.86 6.27 13.99
C VAL A 200 21.09 6.27 14.94
N GLU A 201 22.29 6.47 14.41
CA GLU A 201 23.53 6.58 15.20
C GLU A 201 23.55 7.82 16.11
N ARG A 202 22.96 8.94 15.66
CA ARG A 202 22.89 10.18 16.44
C ARG A 202 21.84 10.14 17.55
N PHE A 203 20.70 9.46 17.32
CA PHE A 203 19.57 9.41 18.24
C PHE A 203 19.34 8.00 18.81
N PRO A 204 20.32 7.45 19.58
CA PRO A 204 20.24 6.07 20.05
C PRO A 204 19.15 5.84 21.11
N SER A 205 18.63 6.89 21.71
CA SER A 205 17.59 6.84 22.76
C SER A 205 16.17 7.02 22.20
N THR A 206 16.03 7.50 20.95
CA THR A 206 14.74 7.78 20.34
C THR A 206 14.53 6.89 19.12
N ARG A 207 13.35 6.30 19.00
CA ARG A 207 13.03 5.40 17.89
C ARG A 207 12.92 6.17 16.58
N VAL A 208 13.52 5.65 15.51
CA VAL A 208 13.49 6.27 14.18
C VAL A 208 12.54 5.50 13.28
N GLY A 209 11.71 6.22 12.52
CA GLY A 209 10.85 5.71 11.47
C GLY A 209 11.20 6.31 10.11
N VAL A 210 10.57 5.76 9.05
CA VAL A 210 10.67 6.28 7.69
C VAL A 210 9.30 6.38 7.04
N HIS A 211 9.09 7.46 6.27
CA HIS A 211 7.90 7.71 5.47
C HIS A 211 8.36 8.13 4.06
N CYS A 212 8.05 7.33 3.05
CA CYS A 212 8.57 7.56 1.70
C CYS A 212 7.47 7.60 0.65
N HIS A 213 7.55 8.59 -0.26
CA HIS A 213 6.72 8.66 -1.47
C HIS A 213 7.38 7.90 -2.62
N ASN A 214 6.65 7.70 -3.73
CA ASN A 214 7.01 6.78 -4.81
C ASN A 214 7.23 7.45 -6.17
N ASP A 215 7.55 8.75 -6.20
CA ASP A 215 7.58 9.55 -7.43
C ASP A 215 8.58 9.06 -8.49
N VAL A 216 9.72 8.51 -8.06
CA VAL A 216 10.69 7.87 -8.96
C VAL A 216 10.58 6.35 -8.98
N GLY A 217 9.48 5.77 -8.45
CA GLY A 217 9.18 4.35 -8.53
C GLY A 217 9.98 3.46 -7.58
N VAL A 218 10.60 4.01 -6.53
CA VAL A 218 11.45 3.25 -5.60
C VAL A 218 10.98 3.35 -4.13
N GLY A 219 9.79 3.86 -3.87
CA GLY A 219 9.27 4.10 -2.52
C GLY A 219 9.38 2.88 -1.60
N VAL A 220 9.05 1.68 -2.09
CA VAL A 220 9.24 0.42 -1.36
C VAL A 220 10.72 0.17 -1.06
N ALA A 221 11.59 0.29 -2.06
CA ALA A 221 13.01 -0.01 -1.90
C ALA A 221 13.72 0.93 -0.92
N VAL A 222 13.40 2.23 -0.96
CA VAL A 222 13.98 3.22 -0.04
C VAL A 222 13.46 3.03 1.38
N SER A 223 12.18 2.64 1.55
CA SER A 223 11.62 2.30 2.87
C SER A 223 12.31 1.08 3.49
N LEU A 224 12.51 0.02 2.71
CA LEU A 224 13.24 -1.18 3.18
C LEU A 224 14.69 -0.85 3.54
N ALA A 225 15.36 0.00 2.75
CA ALA A 225 16.72 0.45 3.03
C ALA A 225 16.80 1.29 4.33
N GLY A 226 15.79 2.11 4.60
CA GLY A 226 15.68 2.84 5.87
C GLY A 226 15.57 1.89 7.08
N LEU A 227 14.79 0.82 6.96
CA LEU A 227 14.67 -0.21 8.00
C LEU A 227 15.98 -1.00 8.17
N GLU A 228 16.69 -1.32 7.10
CA GLU A 228 18.03 -1.93 7.19
C GLU A 228 19.08 -0.99 7.81
N ALA A 229 18.90 0.32 7.63
CA ALA A 229 19.74 1.32 8.26
C ALA A 229 19.48 1.48 9.77
N GLY A 230 18.47 0.82 10.33
CA GLY A 230 18.16 0.79 11.76
C GLY A 230 16.87 1.50 12.16
N ALA A 231 16.07 2.00 11.21
CA ALA A 231 14.71 2.45 11.51
C ALA A 231 13.86 1.24 11.99
N VAL A 232 12.91 1.50 12.91
CA VAL A 232 12.07 0.47 13.52
C VAL A 232 10.59 0.65 13.20
N MET A 233 10.21 1.68 12.45
CA MET A 233 8.87 1.94 11.98
C MET A 233 8.91 2.28 10.49
N VAL A 234 7.92 1.79 9.74
CA VAL A 234 7.66 2.22 8.37
C VAL A 234 6.23 2.74 8.27
N GLN A 235 6.10 3.97 7.75
CA GLN A 235 4.82 4.53 7.35
C GLN A 235 4.61 4.29 5.85
N GLY A 236 3.35 4.03 5.48
CA GLY A 236 2.96 3.81 4.10
C GLY A 236 1.46 3.58 3.97
N THR A 237 1.01 3.21 2.78
CA THR A 237 -0.41 3.00 2.52
C THR A 237 -0.66 1.62 1.92
N MET A 238 -1.80 1.03 2.20
CA MET A 238 -2.26 -0.14 1.45
C MET A 238 -2.42 0.26 -0.02
N ASN A 239 -1.97 -0.61 -0.91
CA ASN A 239 -1.97 -0.42 -2.37
C ASN A 239 -1.13 0.77 -2.86
N GLY A 240 -0.38 1.46 -1.98
CA GLY A 240 0.47 2.58 -2.36
C GLY A 240 -0.29 3.86 -2.69
N TYR A 241 -1.51 4.03 -2.19
CA TYR A 241 -2.28 5.25 -2.42
C TYR A 241 -1.58 6.50 -1.87
N GLY A 242 -1.89 7.67 -2.42
CA GLY A 242 -1.37 8.95 -1.97
C GLY A 242 -1.20 9.96 -3.09
N GLU A 243 -0.75 11.15 -2.73
CA GLU A 243 -0.50 12.20 -3.71
C GLU A 243 0.49 11.79 -4.79
N ARG A 244 0.32 12.35 -5.99
CA ARG A 244 1.18 12.14 -7.17
C ARG A 244 1.28 10.65 -7.52
N ASN A 245 2.46 10.02 -7.31
CA ASN A 245 2.69 8.60 -7.59
C ASN A 245 2.48 7.69 -6.37
N GLY A 246 1.91 8.26 -5.28
CA GLY A 246 1.54 7.55 -4.07
C GLY A 246 2.65 7.39 -3.05
N ASN A 247 2.34 6.68 -2.00
CA ASN A 247 3.22 6.33 -0.89
C ASN A 247 3.93 4.98 -1.12
N ALA A 248 4.88 4.68 -0.27
CA ALA A 248 5.44 3.34 -0.17
C ALA A 248 4.33 2.31 0.10
N ASN A 249 4.25 1.30 -0.77
CA ASN A 249 3.15 0.34 -0.76
C ASN A 249 3.34 -0.73 0.32
N LEU A 250 2.51 -0.70 1.36
CA LEU A 250 2.56 -1.65 2.48
C LEU A 250 2.23 -3.08 2.02
N THR A 251 1.39 -3.28 0.99
CA THR A 251 1.12 -4.63 0.47
C THR A 251 2.34 -5.28 -0.18
N THR A 252 3.38 -4.47 -0.48
CA THR A 252 4.67 -4.95 -0.97
C THR A 252 5.73 -4.96 0.13
N ILE A 253 5.74 -3.97 1.02
CA ILE A 253 6.71 -3.86 2.13
C ILE A 253 6.56 -5.02 3.10
N ILE A 254 5.35 -5.29 3.60
CA ILE A 254 5.08 -6.31 4.62
C ILE A 254 5.57 -7.71 4.21
N PRO A 255 5.24 -8.24 3.01
CA PRO A 255 5.76 -9.55 2.62
C PRO A 255 7.28 -9.54 2.36
N ASN A 256 7.88 -8.44 1.91
CA ASN A 256 9.33 -8.34 1.81
C ASN A 256 10.00 -8.42 3.18
N LEU A 257 9.50 -7.70 4.18
CA LEU A 257 10.03 -7.76 5.54
C LEU A 257 9.97 -9.18 6.10
N SER A 258 8.80 -9.84 6.01
CA SER A 258 8.61 -11.18 6.54
C SER A 258 9.35 -12.26 5.75
N LEU A 259 9.11 -12.34 4.42
CA LEU A 259 9.49 -13.48 3.61
C LEU A 259 10.89 -13.37 2.98
N LYS A 260 11.44 -12.16 2.88
CA LYS A 260 12.76 -11.91 2.26
C LYS A 260 13.81 -11.46 3.25
N MET A 261 13.41 -10.65 4.24
CA MET A 261 14.36 -10.07 5.21
C MET A 261 14.30 -10.75 6.58
N GLY A 262 13.29 -11.62 6.83
CA GLY A 262 13.15 -12.34 8.09
C GLY A 262 12.89 -11.44 9.29
N LYS A 263 12.28 -10.26 9.06
CA LYS A 263 11.91 -9.33 10.13
C LYS A 263 10.58 -9.76 10.78
N GLU A 264 10.48 -9.54 12.07
CA GLU A 264 9.24 -9.78 12.83
C GLU A 264 8.32 -8.55 12.80
N MET A 265 7.01 -8.82 12.73
CA MET A 265 5.95 -7.79 12.73
C MET A 265 4.70 -8.38 13.38
N SER A 266 3.90 -7.53 13.99
CA SER A 266 2.63 -7.93 14.61
C SER A 266 1.66 -8.60 13.63
N CYS A 267 1.62 -8.15 12.38
CA CYS A 267 0.75 -8.68 11.33
C CYS A 267 1.25 -9.99 10.68
N GLN A 268 2.41 -10.52 11.06
CA GLN A 268 3.05 -11.65 10.38
C GLN A 268 2.18 -12.90 10.30
N SER A 269 1.44 -13.23 11.36
CA SER A 269 0.55 -14.41 11.40
C SER A 269 -0.66 -14.30 10.46
N ASN A 270 -0.98 -13.09 10.00
CA ASN A 270 -2.11 -12.78 9.12
C ASN A 270 -1.72 -12.58 7.65
N LEU A 271 -0.45 -12.80 7.30
CA LEU A 271 0.06 -12.50 5.95
C LEU A 271 -0.77 -13.18 4.83
N ALA A 272 -1.32 -14.35 5.06
CA ALA A 272 -2.22 -15.04 4.13
C ALA A 272 -3.56 -14.29 3.86
N LYS A 273 -3.86 -13.23 4.62
CA LYS A 273 -5.04 -12.36 4.41
C LYS A 273 -4.68 -11.08 3.64
N LEU A 274 -3.40 -10.89 3.25
CA LEU A 274 -2.91 -9.63 2.68
C LEU A 274 -3.63 -9.27 1.39
N ARG A 275 -3.83 -10.24 0.49
CA ARG A 275 -4.55 -10.03 -0.76
C ARG A 275 -6.01 -9.62 -0.52
N ASP A 276 -6.68 -10.24 0.42
CA ASP A 276 -8.07 -9.91 0.75
C ASP A 276 -8.19 -8.49 1.34
N LEU A 277 -7.22 -8.09 2.18
CA LEU A 277 -7.12 -6.71 2.69
C LEU A 277 -6.90 -5.71 1.55
N SER A 278 -5.96 -5.99 0.64
CA SER A 278 -5.69 -5.15 -0.54
C SER A 278 -6.97 -4.93 -1.37
N LEU A 279 -7.67 -6.00 -1.72
CA LEU A 279 -8.93 -5.94 -2.49
C LEU A 279 -10.04 -5.21 -1.73
N PHE A 280 -10.12 -5.38 -0.42
CA PHE A 280 -11.11 -4.69 0.41
C PHE A 280 -10.87 -3.16 0.41
N VAL A 281 -9.61 -2.72 0.44
CA VAL A 281 -9.28 -1.28 0.38
C VAL A 281 -9.61 -0.71 -1.01
N ASP A 282 -9.32 -1.44 -2.09
CA ASP A 282 -9.73 -1.05 -3.45
C ASP A 282 -11.26 -0.90 -3.55
N ASP A 283 -12.02 -1.86 -3.03
CA ASP A 283 -13.48 -1.83 -3.00
C ASP A 283 -14.02 -0.63 -2.19
N ALA A 284 -13.42 -0.37 -1.02
CA ALA A 284 -13.81 0.74 -0.16
C ALA A 284 -13.60 2.13 -0.80
N THR A 285 -12.67 2.24 -1.76
CA THR A 285 -12.40 3.46 -2.55
C THR A 285 -13.08 3.45 -3.92
N ASN A 286 -13.75 2.35 -4.29
CA ASN A 286 -14.32 2.12 -5.61
C ASN A 286 -13.28 2.20 -6.75
N LEU A 287 -12.05 1.80 -6.45
CA LEU A 287 -10.98 1.69 -7.43
C LEU A 287 -10.86 0.27 -7.97
N ARG A 288 -10.38 0.16 -9.20
CA ARG A 288 -10.08 -1.15 -9.77
C ARG A 288 -8.74 -1.65 -9.24
N PRO A 289 -8.68 -2.91 -8.75
CA PRO A 289 -7.42 -3.50 -8.33
C PRO A 289 -6.37 -3.49 -9.43
N ASP A 290 -5.14 -3.15 -9.09
CA ASP A 290 -4.02 -3.36 -10.03
C ASP A 290 -3.71 -4.86 -10.13
N ILE A 291 -4.01 -5.42 -11.29
CA ILE A 291 -3.77 -6.84 -11.56
C ILE A 291 -2.30 -7.23 -11.50
N ARG A 292 -1.37 -6.27 -11.62
CA ARG A 292 0.09 -6.47 -11.59
C ARG A 292 0.73 -6.03 -10.28
N ALA A 293 -0.05 -5.63 -9.27
CA ALA A 293 0.48 -5.28 -7.98
C ALA A 293 1.32 -6.43 -7.40
N PRO A 294 2.57 -6.19 -6.98
CA PRO A 294 3.41 -7.24 -6.42
C PRO A 294 2.71 -7.97 -5.28
N TYR A 295 2.85 -9.29 -5.22
CA TYR A 295 2.24 -10.21 -4.25
C TYR A 295 0.72 -10.36 -4.33
N VAL A 296 -0.04 -9.27 -4.39
CA VAL A 296 -1.50 -9.28 -4.24
C VAL A 296 -2.28 -9.27 -5.56
N GLY A 297 -1.68 -8.77 -6.63
CA GLY A 297 -2.30 -8.69 -7.94
C GLY A 297 -2.62 -10.08 -8.52
N SER A 298 -3.69 -10.17 -9.29
CA SER A 298 -4.14 -11.44 -9.89
C SER A 298 -3.17 -11.99 -10.94
N ALA A 299 -2.27 -11.16 -11.48
CA ALA A 299 -1.23 -11.56 -12.43
C ALA A 299 0.11 -11.90 -11.76
N SER A 300 0.29 -11.62 -10.46
CA SER A 300 1.58 -11.79 -9.76
C SER A 300 2.12 -13.22 -9.79
N PHE A 301 1.22 -14.22 -9.88
CA PHE A 301 1.56 -15.63 -9.96
C PHE A 301 0.85 -16.29 -11.16
N ALA A 302 0.72 -15.54 -12.27
CA ALA A 302 0.08 -16.03 -13.48
C ALA A 302 1.14 -16.42 -14.52
N HIS A 303 1.05 -17.63 -15.06
CA HIS A 303 1.95 -18.17 -16.06
C HIS A 303 1.24 -18.33 -17.41
N LYS A 304 1.70 -17.60 -18.42
CA LYS A 304 1.17 -17.65 -19.79
C LYS A 304 1.96 -18.62 -20.67
N GLY A 305 3.27 -18.70 -20.51
CA GLY A 305 4.14 -19.55 -21.30
C GLY A 305 4.06 -21.03 -20.91
N GLY A 306 3.86 -21.93 -21.89
CA GLY A 306 3.73 -23.37 -21.63
C GLY A 306 4.95 -23.98 -20.93
N VAL A 307 6.16 -23.50 -21.18
CA VAL A 307 7.40 -23.93 -20.52
C VAL A 307 7.41 -23.53 -19.04
N HIS A 308 6.95 -22.31 -18.72
CA HIS A 308 6.86 -21.80 -17.37
C HIS A 308 5.83 -22.58 -16.55
N ALA A 309 4.64 -22.79 -17.13
CA ALA A 309 3.59 -23.58 -16.50
C ALA A 309 4.00 -25.04 -16.25
N ASP A 310 4.69 -25.66 -17.21
CA ASP A 310 5.21 -27.04 -17.08
C ASP A 310 6.27 -27.12 -15.97
N ALA A 311 7.19 -26.17 -15.90
CA ALA A 311 8.22 -26.13 -14.88
C ALA A 311 7.65 -25.84 -13.50
N ALA A 312 6.74 -24.88 -13.36
CA ALA A 312 6.04 -24.58 -12.11
C ALA A 312 5.25 -25.82 -11.58
N SER A 313 4.64 -26.60 -12.49
CA SER A 313 3.93 -27.83 -12.11
C SER A 313 4.84 -28.96 -11.59
N LYS A 314 6.13 -28.93 -11.94
CA LYS A 314 7.11 -29.96 -11.54
C LYS A 314 7.92 -29.57 -10.32
N ALA A 315 8.14 -28.26 -10.13
CA ALA A 315 8.90 -27.70 -9.02
C ALA A 315 8.38 -26.30 -8.71
N ASP A 316 7.60 -26.17 -7.66
CA ASP A 316 6.92 -24.92 -7.25
C ASP A 316 7.86 -23.70 -7.17
N ARG A 317 9.11 -23.93 -6.77
CA ARG A 317 10.12 -22.87 -6.63
C ARG A 317 10.81 -22.46 -7.94
N SER A 318 10.48 -23.09 -9.08
CA SER A 318 11.21 -22.85 -10.33
C SER A 318 10.89 -21.52 -10.99
N TYR A 319 9.65 -21.00 -10.83
CA TYR A 319 9.17 -19.75 -11.41
C TYR A 319 8.38 -18.88 -10.42
N GLU A 320 8.28 -19.31 -9.15
CA GLU A 320 7.63 -18.54 -8.10
C GLU A 320 8.64 -18.23 -6.99
N HIS A 321 8.78 -16.97 -6.66
CA HIS A 321 9.76 -16.52 -5.66
C HIS A 321 9.32 -16.79 -4.21
N ILE A 322 8.05 -17.13 -4.01
CA ILE A 322 7.40 -17.61 -2.79
C ILE A 322 6.25 -18.55 -3.15
N ALA A 323 5.71 -19.30 -2.19
CA ALA A 323 4.41 -19.94 -2.33
C ALA A 323 3.30 -18.85 -2.27
N PRO A 324 2.42 -18.74 -3.29
CA PRO A 324 1.43 -17.65 -3.38
C PRO A 324 0.46 -17.59 -2.21
N GLU A 325 0.14 -18.76 -1.61
CA GLU A 325 -0.78 -18.91 -0.49
C GLU A 325 -0.29 -18.18 0.76
N LEU A 326 1.01 -17.96 0.89
CA LEU A 326 1.59 -17.18 2.00
C LEU A 326 1.07 -15.75 2.06
N VAL A 327 0.63 -15.20 0.94
CA VAL A 327 0.07 -13.85 0.82
C VAL A 327 -1.41 -13.83 0.42
N GLY A 328 -2.08 -14.98 0.47
CA GLY A 328 -3.49 -15.14 0.09
C GLY A 328 -3.74 -15.15 -1.41
N ASN A 329 -2.71 -15.34 -2.22
CA ASN A 329 -2.81 -15.45 -3.67
C ASN A 329 -2.76 -16.93 -4.10
N ARG A 330 -2.76 -17.20 -5.39
CA ARG A 330 -2.67 -18.55 -5.96
C ARG A 330 -1.94 -18.52 -7.30
N THR A 331 -1.30 -19.63 -7.63
CA THR A 331 -0.79 -19.86 -8.98
C THR A 331 -1.95 -19.92 -9.97
N ARG A 332 -1.80 -19.28 -11.11
CA ARG A 332 -2.77 -19.30 -12.22
C ARG A 332 -2.07 -19.66 -13.52
N VAL A 333 -2.70 -20.55 -14.27
CA VAL A 333 -2.26 -20.85 -15.63
C VAL A 333 -3.21 -20.16 -16.60
N LEU A 334 -2.65 -19.30 -17.43
CA LEU A 334 -3.39 -18.61 -18.48
C LEU A 334 -3.39 -19.46 -19.76
N VAL A 335 -4.53 -19.47 -20.44
CA VAL A 335 -4.68 -20.15 -21.71
C VAL A 335 -4.55 -19.15 -22.85
N SER A 336 -3.61 -19.42 -23.78
CA SER A 336 -3.36 -18.59 -24.97
C SER A 336 -2.83 -19.46 -26.12
N ASP A 337 -2.62 -18.86 -27.29
CA ASP A 337 -1.95 -19.47 -28.45
C ASP A 337 -0.55 -20.01 -28.14
N MET A 338 0.09 -19.43 -27.09
CA MET A 338 1.38 -19.89 -26.56
C MET A 338 1.23 -21.07 -25.60
N SER A 339 0.02 -21.48 -25.28
CA SER A 339 -0.23 -22.60 -24.38
C SER A 339 0.13 -23.93 -25.01
N GLY A 340 0.93 -24.70 -24.27
CA GLY A 340 1.20 -26.10 -24.57
C GLY A 340 0.16 -27.04 -23.97
N ARG A 341 0.35 -28.35 -24.20
CA ARG A 341 -0.52 -29.39 -23.60
C ARG A 341 -0.57 -29.30 -22.06
N SER A 342 0.58 -29.03 -21.44
CA SER A 342 0.69 -28.94 -19.97
C SER A 342 -0.24 -27.86 -19.41
N SER A 343 -0.29 -26.66 -20.04
CA SER A 343 -1.16 -25.56 -19.60
C SER A 343 -2.64 -25.93 -19.72
N ILE A 344 -3.04 -26.58 -20.82
CA ILE A 344 -4.41 -27.05 -21.01
C ILE A 344 -4.78 -28.12 -19.98
N MET A 345 -3.88 -29.07 -19.70
CA MET A 345 -4.08 -30.10 -18.71
C MET A 345 -4.27 -29.52 -17.30
N MET A 346 -3.43 -28.54 -16.93
CA MET A 346 -3.55 -27.86 -15.64
C MET A 346 -4.88 -27.12 -15.53
N LYS A 347 -5.25 -26.39 -16.57
CA LYS A 347 -6.52 -25.63 -16.61
C LYS A 347 -7.73 -26.57 -16.60
N ALA A 348 -7.69 -27.69 -17.33
CA ALA A 348 -8.72 -28.72 -17.30
C ALA A 348 -8.89 -29.32 -15.90
N LYS A 349 -7.76 -29.63 -15.22
CA LYS A 349 -7.78 -30.13 -13.85
C LYS A 349 -8.37 -29.11 -12.86
N GLU A 350 -8.01 -27.83 -12.99
CA GLU A 350 -8.58 -26.73 -12.20
C GLU A 350 -10.11 -26.67 -12.34
N MET A 351 -10.64 -26.97 -13.55
CA MET A 351 -12.07 -27.02 -13.87
C MET A 351 -12.74 -28.37 -13.58
N GLY A 352 -12.03 -29.31 -12.98
CA GLY A 352 -12.57 -30.66 -12.69
C GLY A 352 -12.80 -31.50 -13.95
N VAL A 353 -12.08 -31.25 -15.04
CA VAL A 353 -12.15 -32.00 -16.30
C VAL A 353 -10.93 -32.90 -16.41
N GLU A 354 -11.15 -34.22 -16.35
CA GLU A 354 -10.09 -35.19 -16.62
C GLU A 354 -9.84 -35.31 -18.14
N VAL A 355 -8.56 -35.20 -18.51
CA VAL A 355 -8.12 -35.19 -19.91
C VAL A 355 -6.88 -36.04 -20.09
N GLU A 356 -6.84 -36.85 -21.12
CA GLU A 356 -5.63 -37.58 -21.50
C GLU A 356 -4.70 -36.70 -22.35
N SER A 357 -3.48 -36.49 -21.84
CA SER A 357 -2.47 -35.59 -22.43
C SER A 357 -2.09 -35.93 -23.89
N ARG A 358 -2.17 -37.21 -24.27
CA ARG A 358 -1.72 -37.71 -25.59
C ARG A 358 -2.88 -38.12 -26.47
N SER A 359 -4.13 -37.78 -26.14
CA SER A 359 -5.27 -38.13 -26.96
C SER A 359 -5.30 -37.36 -28.28
N PRO A 360 -5.85 -37.93 -29.36
CA PRO A 360 -6.05 -37.22 -30.63
C PRO A 360 -6.93 -35.99 -30.47
N GLU A 361 -7.92 -36.06 -29.57
CA GLU A 361 -8.86 -35.00 -29.24
C GLU A 361 -8.13 -33.78 -28.67
N MET A 362 -7.11 -33.98 -27.80
CA MET A 362 -6.30 -32.91 -27.27
C MET A 362 -5.51 -32.18 -28.37
N LYS A 363 -4.99 -32.91 -29.36
CA LYS A 363 -4.28 -32.29 -30.49
C LYS A 363 -5.25 -31.41 -31.31
N THR A 364 -6.42 -31.95 -31.64
CA THR A 364 -7.44 -31.21 -32.36
C THR A 364 -7.93 -29.98 -31.60
N PHE A 365 -8.12 -30.12 -30.28
CA PHE A 365 -8.48 -29.00 -29.41
C PHE A 365 -7.46 -27.87 -29.46
N LEU A 366 -6.16 -28.18 -29.33
CA LEU A 366 -5.08 -27.20 -29.40
C LEU A 366 -5.02 -26.48 -30.77
N GLU A 367 -5.24 -27.21 -31.86
CA GLU A 367 -5.28 -26.61 -33.18
C GLU A 367 -6.47 -25.66 -33.34
N GLU A 368 -7.63 -26.02 -32.81
CA GLU A 368 -8.82 -25.18 -32.85
C GLU A 368 -8.70 -23.95 -31.93
N LEU A 369 -8.17 -24.10 -30.73
CA LEU A 369 -7.88 -22.99 -29.82
C LEU A 369 -7.01 -21.93 -30.52
N LYS A 370 -5.92 -22.36 -31.17
CA LYS A 370 -5.04 -21.44 -31.93
C LYS A 370 -5.75 -20.75 -33.09
N LYS A 371 -6.65 -21.45 -33.79
CA LYS A 371 -7.44 -20.84 -34.86
C LYS A 371 -8.42 -19.79 -34.32
N LEU A 372 -9.03 -20.06 -33.17
CA LEU A 372 -9.95 -19.12 -32.55
C LEU A 372 -9.19 -17.86 -32.06
N GLU A 373 -8.06 -18.02 -31.41
CA GLU A 373 -7.24 -16.88 -30.99
C GLU A 373 -6.68 -16.09 -32.19
N PHE A 374 -6.29 -16.74 -33.26
CA PHE A 374 -5.92 -16.04 -34.50
C PHE A 374 -7.07 -15.19 -35.08
N ARG A 375 -8.32 -15.55 -34.78
CA ARG A 375 -9.52 -14.76 -35.12
C ARG A 375 -9.83 -13.65 -34.12
N GLY A 376 -9.03 -13.49 -33.06
CA GLY A 376 -9.21 -12.45 -32.05
C GLY A 376 -10.03 -12.88 -30.84
N TYR A 377 -10.32 -14.17 -30.64
CA TYR A 377 -10.90 -14.66 -29.38
C TYR A 377 -9.81 -14.75 -28.31
N GLU A 378 -10.14 -14.33 -27.10
CA GLU A 378 -9.24 -14.42 -25.95
C GLU A 378 -9.88 -15.27 -24.85
N TYR A 379 -9.09 -16.22 -24.30
CA TYR A 379 -9.55 -17.14 -23.26
C TYR A 379 -8.88 -16.90 -21.91
N GLU A 380 -7.94 -15.93 -21.79
CA GLU A 380 -7.18 -15.67 -20.56
C GLU A 380 -8.06 -15.33 -19.37
N ALA A 381 -9.15 -14.60 -19.59
CA ALA A 381 -10.11 -14.19 -18.55
C ALA A 381 -11.52 -14.78 -18.77
N ALA A 382 -11.68 -15.69 -19.73
CA ALA A 382 -12.97 -16.24 -20.14
C ALA A 382 -13.08 -17.72 -19.76
N ASP A 383 -12.88 -18.04 -18.48
CA ASP A 383 -12.85 -19.40 -17.94
C ASP A 383 -14.08 -20.22 -18.31
N ALA A 384 -15.28 -19.64 -18.24
CA ALA A 384 -16.51 -20.34 -18.61
C ALA A 384 -16.59 -20.67 -20.13
N SER A 385 -16.12 -19.74 -20.99
CA SER A 385 -16.06 -19.97 -22.44
C SER A 385 -15.03 -21.05 -22.78
N PHE A 386 -13.90 -21.04 -22.07
CA PHE A 386 -12.88 -22.08 -22.22
C PHE A 386 -13.40 -23.45 -21.76
N ASP A 387 -14.07 -23.54 -20.61
CA ASP A 387 -14.68 -24.79 -20.11
C ASP A 387 -15.71 -25.36 -21.11
N LEU A 388 -16.57 -24.51 -21.65
CA LEU A 388 -17.54 -24.92 -22.67
C LEU A 388 -16.84 -25.45 -23.93
N LEU A 389 -15.79 -24.76 -24.38
CA LEU A 389 -15.03 -25.21 -25.56
C LEU A 389 -14.34 -26.56 -25.27
N LEU A 390 -13.71 -26.70 -24.12
CA LEU A 390 -13.03 -27.93 -23.69
C LEU A 390 -14.01 -29.12 -23.63
N ARG A 391 -15.15 -28.95 -22.97
CA ARG A 391 -16.18 -30.01 -22.85
C ARG A 391 -16.78 -30.39 -24.18
N ARG A 392 -16.96 -29.43 -25.09
CA ARG A 392 -17.47 -29.71 -26.45
C ARG A 392 -16.52 -30.59 -27.23
N PHE A 393 -15.21 -30.30 -27.18
CA PHE A 393 -14.21 -31.07 -27.91
C PHE A 393 -13.88 -32.42 -27.28
N LEU A 394 -13.76 -32.51 -25.96
CA LEU A 394 -13.30 -33.70 -25.28
C LEU A 394 -14.40 -34.67 -24.90
N ARG A 395 -15.62 -34.19 -24.67
CA ARG A 395 -16.77 -34.99 -24.23
C ARG A 395 -17.92 -35.04 -25.24
N GLY A 396 -17.76 -34.39 -26.39
CA GLY A 396 -18.83 -34.32 -27.40
C GLY A 396 -20.08 -33.60 -26.89
N ALA A 397 -19.94 -32.71 -25.91
CA ALA A 397 -21.08 -31.98 -25.34
C ALA A 397 -21.81 -31.20 -26.45
N LYS A 398 -23.08 -31.47 -26.63
CA LYS A 398 -23.93 -30.74 -27.58
C LYS A 398 -24.28 -29.38 -27.02
N SER A 399 -24.41 -28.38 -27.90
CA SER A 399 -24.98 -27.09 -27.52
C SER A 399 -26.36 -27.28 -26.92
N PRO A 400 -26.67 -26.67 -25.76
CA PRO A 400 -28.00 -26.79 -25.15
C PRO A 400 -29.09 -26.10 -26.00
N PHE A 401 -28.71 -25.26 -26.96
CA PHE A 401 -29.62 -24.58 -27.88
C PHE A 401 -28.93 -24.36 -29.24
N GLU A 402 -29.73 -24.14 -30.26
CA GLU A 402 -29.31 -23.71 -31.58
C GLU A 402 -29.75 -22.27 -31.81
N VAL A 403 -28.85 -21.41 -32.28
CA VAL A 403 -29.20 -20.02 -32.62
C VAL A 403 -29.83 -20.01 -34.01
N ILE A 404 -31.14 -19.88 -34.06
CA ILE A 404 -31.87 -19.80 -35.31
C ILE A 404 -31.77 -18.40 -35.92
N ARG A 405 -31.76 -17.37 -35.08
CA ARG A 405 -31.72 -15.97 -35.53
C ARG A 405 -31.25 -15.06 -34.39
N TYR A 406 -30.46 -14.05 -34.70
CA TYR A 406 -30.17 -12.93 -33.81
C TYR A 406 -30.36 -11.60 -34.53
N HIS A 407 -30.63 -10.54 -33.76
CA HIS A 407 -30.75 -9.17 -34.25
C HIS A 407 -29.93 -8.25 -33.35
N VAL A 408 -29.13 -7.37 -33.97
CA VAL A 408 -28.36 -6.33 -33.26
C VAL A 408 -28.83 -4.99 -33.79
N GLY A 409 -29.32 -4.14 -32.90
CA GLY A 409 -29.69 -2.75 -33.20
C GLY A 409 -28.73 -1.80 -32.53
N ILE A 410 -28.20 -0.84 -33.29
CA ILE A 410 -27.43 0.30 -32.77
C ILE A 410 -28.23 1.57 -33.06
N ALA A 411 -28.74 2.23 -32.02
CA ALA A 411 -29.36 3.54 -32.12
C ALA A 411 -28.38 4.61 -31.68
N ARG A 412 -28.28 5.67 -32.47
CA ARG A 412 -27.62 6.90 -32.10
C ARG A 412 -28.71 7.97 -32.04
N ASP A 413 -29.00 8.46 -30.83
CA ASP A 413 -29.84 9.64 -30.68
C ASP A 413 -29.06 10.83 -31.20
N GLU A 414 -29.53 11.44 -32.28
CA GLU A 414 -29.04 12.75 -32.69
C GLU A 414 -29.54 13.74 -31.63
N ALA A 415 -28.59 14.28 -30.84
CA ALA A 415 -28.89 15.43 -30.01
C ALA A 415 -29.40 16.54 -30.91
N GLU A 416 -30.63 16.96 -30.73
CA GLU A 416 -31.16 18.16 -31.36
C GLU A 416 -30.22 19.32 -31.06
N SER A 417 -29.50 19.76 -32.09
CA SER A 417 -28.78 21.03 -32.05
C SER A 417 -29.83 22.13 -32.11
N GLU A 418 -30.36 22.54 -30.97
CA GLU A 418 -31.02 23.83 -30.88
C GLU A 418 -29.96 24.92 -31.03
N SER A 419 -29.86 25.43 -32.24
CA SER A 419 -29.27 26.71 -32.52
C SER A 419 -30.22 27.78 -31.97
N ASN A 420 -29.76 28.55 -31.01
CA ASN A 420 -30.12 29.98 -30.86
C ASN A 420 -28.90 30.73 -30.37
#